data_d9bad5d7578d9e9e1aa329a452967c99
#
_entry.id   d9bad5d7578d9e9e1aa329a452967c99
#
_cell.length_a   1.000
_cell.length_b   1.000
_cell.length_c   1.000
_cell.angle_alpha   90.00
_cell.angle_beta   90.00
_cell.angle_gamma   90.00
#
_symmetry.space_group_name_H-M   'P 1'
#
loop_
_entity.id
_entity.type
_entity.pdbx_description
1 polymer ?
#
loop_
_entity_poly.entity_id
_entity_poly.type
_entity_poly.pdbx_seq_one_letter_code
_entity_poly.pdbx_strand_id
1 'polypeptide(L)'
;RTVIGPSTGNFGIGTAYISLLKGYHAIVVMPDNMSQERYDRIRGYEGALDLTPGTESDVILTLERTHNEYIAKPDKYVVLAQFELLPNYRFHRHVTGDAVVQAAKGLGNGRVAAFVSAPGSAGTLAAGDYVKSLWADSKIVALEPRQCSTLYNGGQGQHRIEGIGDKMVTLIHNVFNTDLLM
;
A
#
# COMPACT_ATOMS: atom_id res chain seq x y z
N ARG A 1 -9.76 -5.26 21.67
CA ARG A 1 -10.01 -4.34 20.55
C ARG A 1 -9.91 -5.08 19.23
N THR A 2 -10.63 -4.61 18.23
CA THR A 2 -10.58 -5.17 16.89
C THR A 2 -9.74 -4.25 16.00
N VAL A 3 -8.83 -4.84 15.24
CA VAL A 3 -7.99 -4.15 14.27
C VAL A 3 -8.72 -4.10 12.92
N ILE A 4 -8.77 -2.93 12.30
CA ILE A 4 -9.40 -2.73 11.00
C ILE A 4 -8.32 -2.40 9.97
N GLY A 5 -8.29 -3.15 8.86
CA GLY A 5 -7.34 -2.93 7.76
C GLY A 5 -8.06 -2.68 6.44
N PRO A 6 -8.25 -1.42 5.99
CA PRO A 6 -8.69 -1.17 4.63
C PRO A 6 -7.59 -1.59 3.65
N SER A 7 -7.92 -2.52 2.74
CA SER A 7 -6.92 -3.09 1.84
C SER A 7 -7.56 -3.87 0.70
N THR A 8 -6.96 -3.80 -0.46
CA THR A 8 -7.31 -4.65 -1.60
C THR A 8 -6.49 -5.95 -1.66
N GLY A 9 -5.52 -6.15 -0.75
CA GLY A 9 -4.66 -7.34 -0.85
C GLY A 9 -3.75 -7.65 0.32
N ASN A 10 -2.44 -7.69 0.08
CA ASN A 10 -1.43 -8.21 1.00
C ASN A 10 -1.40 -7.52 2.36
N PHE A 11 -1.70 -6.23 2.42
CA PHE A 11 -1.79 -5.53 3.71
C PHE A 11 -2.92 -6.09 4.57
N GLY A 12 -4.09 -6.41 3.98
CA GLY A 12 -5.21 -7.04 4.68
C GLY A 12 -4.84 -8.43 5.20
N ILE A 13 -4.16 -9.25 4.39
CA ILE A 13 -3.64 -10.57 4.80
C ILE A 13 -2.67 -10.41 5.98
N GLY A 14 -1.72 -9.47 5.88
CA GLY A 14 -0.77 -9.17 6.95
C GLY A 14 -1.47 -8.69 8.24
N THR A 15 -2.50 -7.84 8.10
CA THR A 15 -3.31 -7.38 9.23
C THR A 15 -3.99 -8.55 9.95
N ALA A 16 -4.64 -9.45 9.22
CA ALA A 16 -5.26 -10.64 9.81
C ALA A 16 -4.22 -11.55 10.49
N TYR A 17 -3.12 -11.86 9.81
CA TYR A 17 -2.05 -12.70 10.35
C TYR A 17 -1.44 -12.15 11.64
N ILE A 18 -1.02 -10.88 11.64
CA ILE A 18 -0.40 -10.28 12.83
C ILE A 18 -1.40 -10.11 13.95
N SER A 19 -2.67 -9.80 13.65
CA SER A 19 -3.72 -9.72 14.66
C SER A 19 -3.92 -11.07 15.35
N LEU A 20 -3.99 -12.17 14.58
CA LEU A 20 -4.09 -13.54 15.13
C LEU A 20 -2.91 -13.84 16.07
N LEU A 21 -1.67 -13.57 15.61
CA LEU A 21 -0.46 -13.81 16.44
C LEU A 21 -0.44 -12.99 17.73
N LYS A 22 -1.09 -11.82 17.73
CA LYS A 22 -1.15 -10.91 18.89
C LYS A 22 -2.40 -11.11 19.75
N GLY A 23 -3.28 -12.05 19.40
CA GLY A 23 -4.54 -12.29 20.10
C GLY A 23 -5.59 -11.19 19.91
N TYR A 24 -5.55 -10.47 18.78
CA TYR A 24 -6.56 -9.49 18.40
C TYR A 24 -7.48 -10.04 17.32
N HIS A 25 -8.72 -9.58 17.32
CA HIS A 25 -9.60 -9.77 16.17
C HIS A 25 -9.22 -8.80 15.04
N ALA A 26 -9.38 -9.23 13.80
CA ALA A 26 -9.18 -8.40 12.63
C ALA A 26 -10.42 -8.35 11.74
N ILE A 27 -10.71 -7.18 11.17
CA ILE A 27 -11.65 -7.00 10.08
C ILE A 27 -10.89 -6.36 8.93
N VAL A 28 -10.94 -6.98 7.75
CA VAL A 28 -10.36 -6.41 6.53
C VAL A 28 -11.50 -5.88 5.67
N VAL A 29 -11.47 -4.56 5.45
CA VAL A 29 -12.41 -3.88 4.56
C VAL A 29 -11.83 -3.90 3.16
N MET A 30 -12.50 -4.53 2.18
CA MET A 30 -11.95 -4.73 0.84
C MET A 30 -13.03 -4.89 -0.22
N PRO A 31 -12.72 -4.64 -1.51
CA PRO A 31 -13.66 -4.87 -2.60
C PRO A 31 -14.10 -6.33 -2.70
N ASP A 32 -15.32 -6.55 -3.22
CA ASP A 32 -15.95 -7.85 -3.35
C ASP A 32 -15.55 -8.63 -4.62
N ASN A 33 -14.80 -8.02 -5.53
CA ASN A 33 -14.34 -8.64 -6.78
C ASN A 33 -12.81 -8.75 -6.83
N MET A 34 -12.25 -9.38 -5.79
CA MET A 34 -10.83 -9.68 -5.68
C MET A 34 -10.57 -11.18 -5.88
N SER A 35 -9.30 -11.60 -5.94
CA SER A 35 -8.97 -13.03 -6.07
C SER A 35 -9.45 -13.83 -4.85
N GLN A 36 -10.03 -15.00 -5.10
CA GLN A 36 -10.51 -15.91 -4.05
C GLN A 36 -9.41 -16.25 -3.04
N GLU A 37 -8.17 -16.42 -3.50
CA GLU A 37 -7.03 -16.71 -2.65
C GLU A 37 -6.86 -15.68 -1.51
N ARG A 38 -7.11 -14.40 -1.77
CA ARG A 38 -6.99 -13.34 -0.75
C ARG A 38 -8.02 -13.49 0.35
N TYR A 39 -9.28 -13.74 -0.04
CA TYR A 39 -10.34 -13.99 0.93
C TYR A 39 -10.05 -15.22 1.80
N ASP A 40 -9.60 -16.29 1.17
CA ASP A 40 -9.30 -17.54 1.86
C ASP A 40 -8.13 -17.40 2.83
N ARG A 41 -7.08 -16.66 2.45
CA ARG A 41 -5.96 -16.37 3.35
C ARG A 41 -6.37 -15.53 4.55
N ILE A 42 -7.18 -14.49 4.34
CA ILE A 42 -7.67 -13.66 5.44
C ILE A 42 -8.51 -14.48 6.40
N ARG A 43 -9.45 -15.29 5.88
CA ARG A 43 -10.26 -16.20 6.70
C ARG A 43 -9.43 -17.28 7.40
N GLY A 44 -8.40 -17.81 6.74
CA GLY A 44 -7.47 -18.78 7.31
C GLY A 44 -6.69 -18.23 8.50
N TYR A 45 -6.55 -16.91 8.60
CA TYR A 45 -6.00 -16.21 9.78
C TYR A 45 -7.09 -15.65 10.69
N GLU A 46 -8.30 -16.24 10.67
CA GLU A 46 -9.44 -15.83 11.50
C GLU A 46 -9.88 -14.37 11.29
N GLY A 47 -9.45 -13.73 10.20
CA GLY A 47 -9.87 -12.38 9.85
C GLY A 47 -11.29 -12.38 9.27
N ALA A 48 -12.11 -11.44 9.74
CA ALA A 48 -13.41 -11.17 9.14
C ALA A 48 -13.24 -10.26 7.90
N LEU A 49 -14.16 -10.40 6.95
CA LEU A 49 -14.23 -9.55 5.75
C LEU A 49 -15.43 -8.61 5.85
N ASP A 50 -15.20 -7.32 5.60
CA ASP A 50 -16.25 -6.33 5.33
C ASP A 50 -16.10 -5.90 3.86
N LEU A 51 -17.01 -6.37 3.01
CA LEU A 51 -16.88 -6.23 1.56
C LEU A 51 -17.58 -4.97 1.05
N THR A 52 -16.90 -4.26 0.16
CA THR A 52 -17.44 -3.12 -0.59
C THR A 52 -17.58 -3.47 -2.06
N PRO A 53 -18.53 -2.88 -2.80
CA PRO A 53 -18.63 -3.14 -4.24
C PRO A 53 -17.39 -2.68 -5.00
N GLY A 54 -16.92 -3.47 -5.97
CA GLY A 54 -15.89 -3.03 -6.92
C GLY A 54 -14.66 -3.92 -7.03
N THR A 55 -13.64 -3.36 -7.65
CA THR A 55 -12.37 -4.01 -7.99
C THR A 55 -11.19 -3.34 -7.28
N GLU A 56 -9.96 -3.71 -7.63
CA GLU A 56 -8.71 -3.13 -7.09
C GLU A 56 -8.72 -1.59 -7.09
N SER A 57 -9.13 -0.98 -8.19
CA SER A 57 -9.11 0.48 -8.32
C SER A 57 -10.20 1.19 -7.50
N ASP A 58 -11.15 0.48 -6.91
CA ASP A 58 -12.29 1.04 -6.15
C ASP A 58 -11.99 1.14 -4.63
N VAL A 59 -10.73 1.24 -4.26
CA VAL A 59 -10.26 1.37 -2.87
C VAL A 59 -10.87 2.57 -2.13
N ILE A 60 -11.32 3.60 -2.84
CA ILE A 60 -11.99 4.77 -2.24
C ILE A 60 -13.23 4.34 -1.46
N LEU A 61 -14.07 3.46 -2.02
CA LEU A 61 -15.25 2.93 -1.33
C LEU A 61 -14.87 2.16 -0.05
N THR A 62 -13.74 1.46 -0.09
CA THR A 62 -13.16 0.76 1.06
C THR A 62 -12.78 1.76 2.16
N LEU A 63 -12.17 2.88 1.79
CA LEU A 63 -11.82 3.95 2.73
C LEU A 63 -13.06 4.65 3.29
N GLU A 64 -14.03 5.00 2.46
CA GLU A 64 -15.30 5.59 2.90
C GLU A 64 -16.03 4.69 3.91
N ARG A 65 -16.12 3.39 3.63
CA ARG A 65 -16.68 2.40 4.57
C ARG A 65 -15.89 2.40 5.87
N THR A 66 -14.57 2.42 5.80
CA THR A 66 -13.70 2.43 6.97
C THR A 66 -13.89 3.68 7.82
N HIS A 67 -13.99 4.85 7.20
CA HIS A 67 -14.22 6.12 7.89
C HIS A 67 -15.60 6.15 8.57
N ASN A 68 -16.64 5.77 7.84
CA ASN A 68 -18.02 5.88 8.34
C ASN A 68 -18.32 4.86 9.46
N GLU A 69 -17.81 3.63 9.35
CA GLU A 69 -18.19 2.57 10.27
C GLU A 69 -17.21 2.34 11.42
N TYR A 70 -15.92 2.64 11.25
CA TYR A 70 -14.88 2.23 12.19
C TYR A 70 -14.12 3.38 12.83
N ILE A 71 -13.68 4.39 12.07
CA ILE A 71 -12.91 5.52 12.63
C ILE A 71 -13.71 6.29 13.67
N ALA A 72 -15.00 6.43 13.48
CA ALA A 72 -15.90 7.11 14.43
C ALA A 72 -16.05 6.39 15.78
N LYS A 73 -15.50 5.17 15.93
CA LYS A 73 -15.64 4.32 17.13
C LYS A 73 -14.28 3.89 17.70
N PRO A 74 -13.41 4.83 18.11
CA PRO A 74 -12.01 4.54 18.50
C PRO A 74 -11.90 3.68 19.76
N ASP A 75 -12.93 3.65 20.60
CA ASP A 75 -12.95 2.78 21.80
C ASP A 75 -13.03 1.28 21.45
N LYS A 76 -13.63 0.96 20.30
CA LYS A 76 -13.83 -0.42 19.83
C LYS A 76 -12.77 -0.85 18.82
N TYR A 77 -12.36 0.04 17.94
CA TYR A 77 -11.57 -0.27 16.77
C TYR A 77 -10.24 0.49 16.74
N VAL A 78 -9.22 -0.18 16.21
CA VAL A 78 -7.93 0.43 15.85
C VAL A 78 -7.79 0.31 14.33
N VAL A 79 -7.87 1.44 13.64
CA VAL A 79 -7.79 1.47 12.18
C VAL A 79 -6.35 1.62 11.72
N LEU A 80 -5.88 0.71 10.89
CA LEU A 80 -4.58 0.73 10.24
C LEU A 80 -4.75 1.14 8.77
N ALA A 81 -4.90 2.44 8.53
CA ALA A 81 -5.11 3.00 7.19
C ALA A 81 -3.78 3.14 6.45
N GLN A 82 -3.39 2.13 5.66
CA GLN A 82 -2.08 2.07 4.98
C GLN A 82 -1.78 3.26 4.05
N PHE A 83 -2.81 3.91 3.52
CA PHE A 83 -2.69 5.03 2.58
C PHE A 83 -2.38 6.38 3.26
N GLU A 84 -2.51 6.45 4.59
CA GLU A 84 -2.42 7.66 5.38
C GLU A 84 -1.38 7.58 6.50
N LEU A 85 -1.09 6.36 6.99
CA LEU A 85 -0.24 6.17 8.16
C LEU A 85 1.25 6.23 7.83
N LEU A 86 1.95 7.18 8.44
CA LEU A 86 3.40 7.33 8.36
C LEU A 86 4.21 6.08 8.74
N PRO A 87 3.78 5.18 9.64
CA PRO A 87 4.51 3.92 9.88
C PRO A 87 4.77 3.10 8.62
N ASN A 88 3.83 3.06 7.65
CA ASN A 88 4.04 2.42 6.35
C ASN A 88 5.20 3.07 5.60
N TYR A 89 5.17 4.40 5.44
CA TYR A 89 6.24 5.18 4.83
C TYR A 89 7.58 4.95 5.53
N ARG A 90 7.62 5.08 6.86
CA ARG A 90 8.84 4.96 7.67
C ARG A 90 9.46 3.57 7.57
N PHE A 91 8.64 2.52 7.59
CA PHE A 91 9.13 1.15 7.45
C PHE A 91 9.84 0.97 6.10
N HIS A 92 9.18 1.32 5.00
CA HIS A 92 9.78 1.17 3.68
C HIS A 92 10.98 2.09 3.47
N ARG A 93 10.96 3.31 4.00
CA ARG A 93 12.11 4.21 3.94
C ARG A 93 13.32 3.62 4.64
N HIS A 94 13.18 3.17 5.88
CA HIS A 94 14.33 2.81 6.72
C HIS A 94 14.70 1.33 6.63
N VAL A 95 13.76 0.44 6.37
CA VAL A 95 14.03 -1.00 6.29
C VAL A 95 14.21 -1.44 4.85
N THR A 96 13.21 -1.20 4.00
CA THR A 96 13.27 -1.61 2.59
C THR A 96 14.34 -0.82 1.84
N GLY A 97 14.41 0.50 2.05
CA GLY A 97 15.42 1.35 1.42
C GLY A 97 16.84 0.98 1.82
N ASP A 98 17.09 0.71 3.11
CA ASP A 98 18.39 0.24 3.56
C ASP A 98 18.74 -1.12 2.95
N ALA A 99 17.81 -2.06 2.92
CA ALA A 99 18.03 -3.37 2.29
C ALA A 99 18.43 -3.24 0.81
N VAL A 100 17.78 -2.33 0.05
CA VAL A 100 18.15 -2.04 -1.35
C VAL A 100 19.57 -1.50 -1.43
N VAL A 101 19.95 -0.56 -0.57
CA VAL A 101 21.30 0.01 -0.52
C VAL A 101 22.35 -1.05 -0.16
N GLN A 102 22.06 -1.91 0.81
CA GLN A 102 22.98 -3.00 1.17
C GLN A 102 23.18 -3.99 0.02
N ALA A 103 22.09 -4.35 -0.66
CA ALA A 103 22.16 -5.23 -1.84
C ALA A 103 22.97 -4.59 -2.99
N ALA A 104 22.86 -3.29 -3.19
CA ALA A 104 23.58 -2.58 -4.24
C ALA A 104 25.12 -2.58 -4.03
N LYS A 105 25.60 -2.65 -2.78
CA LYS A 105 27.04 -2.64 -2.47
C LYS A 105 27.82 -3.75 -3.16
N GLY A 106 27.18 -4.87 -3.47
CA GLY A 106 27.80 -5.99 -4.20
C GLY A 106 27.62 -5.93 -5.71
N LEU A 107 27.03 -4.89 -6.27
CA LEU A 107 26.66 -4.79 -7.67
C LEU A 107 27.24 -3.55 -8.33
N GLY A 108 27.79 -3.70 -9.54
CA GLY A 108 28.30 -2.59 -10.33
C GLY A 108 29.27 -1.68 -9.57
N ASN A 109 28.94 -0.39 -9.48
CA ASN A 109 29.70 0.61 -8.72
C ASN A 109 29.19 0.80 -7.27
N GLY A 110 28.31 -0.08 -6.80
CA GLY A 110 27.75 -0.02 -5.44
C GLY A 110 26.64 1.02 -5.23
N ARG A 111 26.13 1.60 -6.31
CA ARG A 111 25.09 2.65 -6.26
C ARG A 111 23.81 2.24 -6.98
N VAL A 112 22.69 2.75 -6.53
CA VAL A 112 21.38 2.61 -7.19
C VAL A 112 21.16 3.81 -8.10
N ALA A 113 21.13 3.60 -9.41
CA ALA A 113 20.88 4.66 -10.38
C ALA A 113 19.41 5.08 -10.41
N ALA A 114 18.50 4.11 -10.25
CA ALA A 114 17.06 4.38 -10.20
C ALA A 114 16.35 3.36 -9.30
N PHE A 115 15.33 3.83 -8.59
CA PHE A 115 14.36 3.01 -7.87
C PHE A 115 13.03 3.03 -8.63
N VAL A 116 12.64 1.89 -9.16
CA VAL A 116 11.43 1.73 -9.97
C VAL A 116 10.40 0.93 -9.20
N SER A 117 9.21 1.47 -9.01
CA SER A 117 8.14 0.82 -8.25
C SER A 117 6.76 1.18 -8.79
N ALA A 118 5.83 0.24 -8.73
CA ALA A 118 4.42 0.46 -9.01
C ALA A 118 3.69 0.70 -7.67
N PRO A 119 3.23 1.92 -7.39
CA PRO A 119 2.59 2.22 -6.12
C PRO A 119 1.14 1.75 -6.05
N GLY A 120 0.78 1.13 -4.91
CA GLY A 120 -0.56 1.12 -4.37
C GLY A 120 -0.61 2.20 -3.28
N SER A 121 -0.34 1.86 -2.01
CA SER A 121 -0.27 2.86 -0.94
C SER A 121 0.87 3.88 -1.07
N ALA A 122 1.79 3.72 -2.02
CA ALA A 122 3.05 4.44 -2.19
C ALA A 122 4.11 4.18 -1.08
N GLY A 123 3.86 3.25 -0.19
CA GLY A 123 4.86 2.87 0.82
C GLY A 123 6.20 2.47 0.21
N THR A 124 6.20 1.68 -0.87
CA THR A 124 7.44 1.24 -1.53
C THR A 124 8.24 2.40 -2.13
N LEU A 125 7.60 3.46 -2.61
CA LEU A 125 8.31 4.65 -3.12
C LEU A 125 9.14 5.34 -2.03
N ALA A 126 8.78 5.19 -0.77
CA ALA A 126 9.57 5.69 0.35
C ALA A 126 10.97 5.03 0.45
N ALA A 127 11.13 3.81 -0.06
CA ALA A 127 12.45 3.20 -0.21
C ALA A 127 13.30 3.96 -1.23
N GLY A 128 12.69 4.44 -2.31
CA GLY A 128 13.32 5.36 -3.26
C GLY A 128 13.74 6.67 -2.61
N ASP A 129 12.91 7.24 -1.73
CA ASP A 129 13.26 8.45 -0.96
C ASP A 129 14.52 8.24 -0.11
N TYR A 130 14.70 7.06 0.48
CA TYR A 130 15.93 6.72 1.20
C TYR A 130 17.13 6.64 0.26
N VAL A 131 16.98 5.92 -0.86
CA VAL A 131 18.03 5.81 -1.89
C VAL A 131 18.46 7.21 -2.35
N LYS A 132 17.51 8.07 -2.69
CA LYS A 132 17.77 9.44 -3.17
C LYS A 132 18.38 10.34 -2.09
N SER A 133 18.11 10.08 -0.81
CA SER A 133 18.75 10.81 0.28
C SER A 133 20.25 10.52 0.42
N LEU A 134 20.71 9.37 -0.08
CA LEU A 134 22.13 8.99 -0.12
C LEU A 134 22.80 9.39 -1.43
N TRP A 135 22.05 9.33 -2.53
CA TRP A 135 22.52 9.67 -3.87
C TRP A 135 21.49 10.56 -4.56
N ALA A 136 21.69 11.88 -4.50
CA ALA A 136 20.73 12.86 -4.96
C ALA A 136 20.43 12.80 -6.47
N ASP A 137 21.33 12.21 -7.27
CA ASP A 137 21.19 11.97 -8.70
C ASP A 137 20.40 10.69 -9.04
N SER A 138 20.14 9.82 -8.05
CA SER A 138 19.28 8.65 -8.22
C SER A 138 17.85 9.07 -8.60
N LYS A 139 17.22 8.30 -9.48
CA LYS A 139 15.87 8.58 -9.95
C LYS A 139 14.84 7.72 -9.25
N ILE A 140 13.68 8.29 -8.96
CA ILE A 140 12.50 7.57 -8.52
C ILE A 140 11.49 7.52 -9.66
N VAL A 141 11.12 6.31 -10.07
CA VAL A 141 10.19 6.06 -11.18
C VAL A 141 8.97 5.35 -10.63
N ALA A 142 7.80 5.98 -10.76
CA ALA A 142 6.53 5.35 -10.42
C ALA A 142 5.86 4.80 -11.69
N LEU A 143 5.41 3.54 -11.61
CA LEU A 143 4.71 2.85 -12.70
C LEU A 143 3.22 2.78 -12.39
N GLU A 144 2.38 3.07 -13.37
CA GLU A 144 0.94 2.98 -13.23
C GLU A 144 0.31 2.10 -14.31
N PRO A 145 -0.84 1.44 -14.02
CA PRO A 145 -1.64 0.83 -15.08
C PRO A 145 -2.09 1.90 -16.08
N ARG A 146 -1.90 1.65 -17.38
CA ARG A 146 -2.34 2.59 -18.43
C ARG A 146 -3.82 2.97 -18.31
N GLN A 147 -4.65 2.06 -17.84
CA GLN A 147 -6.10 2.29 -17.66
C GLN A 147 -6.41 3.16 -16.45
N CYS A 148 -5.53 3.22 -15.45
CA CYS A 148 -5.69 4.00 -14.23
C CYS A 148 -4.39 4.74 -13.90
N SER A 149 -4.02 5.69 -14.76
CA SER A 149 -2.84 6.52 -14.62
C SER A 149 -3.17 7.80 -13.83
N THR A 150 -3.51 7.62 -12.57
CA THR A 150 -4.00 8.70 -11.69
C THR A 150 -2.93 9.76 -11.44
N LEU A 151 -1.69 9.34 -11.20
CA LEU A 151 -0.58 10.26 -10.96
C LEU A 151 -0.19 11.04 -12.21
N TYR A 152 -0.24 10.39 -13.38
CA TYR A 152 0.23 10.98 -14.63
C TYR A 152 -0.78 11.96 -15.25
N ASN A 153 -2.06 11.59 -15.31
CA ASN A 153 -3.07 12.38 -16.01
C ASN A 153 -4.45 12.43 -15.32
N GLY A 154 -4.55 12.01 -14.05
CA GLY A 154 -5.83 11.94 -13.35
C GLY A 154 -6.76 10.83 -13.87
N GLY A 155 -6.23 9.85 -14.60
CA GLY A 155 -7.01 8.73 -15.13
C GLY A 155 -7.58 7.86 -14.01
N GLN A 156 -8.84 7.43 -14.14
CA GLN A 156 -9.56 6.65 -13.13
C GLN A 156 -10.25 5.43 -13.73
N GLY A 157 -9.66 4.83 -14.74
CA GLY A 157 -10.16 3.61 -15.36
C GLY A 157 -9.99 2.37 -14.49
N GLN A 158 -10.73 1.32 -14.83
CA GLN A 158 -10.61 0.03 -14.15
C GLN A 158 -9.52 -0.83 -14.79
N HIS A 159 -8.83 -1.60 -13.95
CA HIS A 159 -7.84 -2.59 -14.38
C HIS A 159 -7.89 -3.81 -13.46
N ARG A 160 -7.09 -4.85 -13.77
CA ARG A 160 -7.02 -6.10 -13.02
C ARG A 160 -5.61 -6.39 -12.47
N ILE A 161 -4.75 -5.39 -12.40
CA ILE A 161 -3.42 -5.55 -11.81
C ILE A 161 -3.56 -5.30 -10.32
N GLU A 162 -3.55 -6.36 -9.53
CA GLU A 162 -3.79 -6.29 -8.10
C GLU A 162 -2.61 -5.68 -7.33
N GLY A 163 -2.92 -4.77 -6.39
CA GLY A 163 -1.96 -4.14 -5.48
C GLY A 163 -1.37 -2.81 -5.95
N ILE A 164 -1.79 -2.30 -7.10
CA ILE A 164 -1.33 -1.02 -7.64
C ILE A 164 -2.46 -0.28 -8.37
N GLY A 165 -2.26 1.00 -8.66
CA GLY A 165 -3.15 1.75 -9.54
C GLY A 165 -4.47 2.15 -8.88
N ASP A 166 -4.39 2.73 -7.69
CA ASP A 166 -5.52 3.30 -6.99
C ASP A 166 -6.00 4.60 -7.66
N LYS A 167 -7.32 4.86 -7.62
CA LYS A 167 -7.93 6.08 -8.17
C LYS A 167 -7.69 7.32 -7.30
N MET A 168 -6.59 7.36 -6.57
CA MET A 168 -6.23 8.47 -5.69
C MET A 168 -4.71 8.60 -5.54
N VAL A 169 -4.27 9.80 -5.20
CA VAL A 169 -2.91 10.04 -4.71
C VAL A 169 -2.92 9.86 -3.19
N THR A 170 -2.13 8.93 -2.69
CA THR A 170 -2.10 8.60 -1.26
C THR A 170 -1.38 9.66 -0.44
N LEU A 171 -1.78 9.88 0.81
CA LEU A 171 -1.20 10.92 1.66
C LEU A 171 0.27 10.67 2.02
N ILE A 172 0.73 9.43 1.95
CA ILE A 172 2.12 9.08 2.25
C ILE A 172 3.05 9.15 1.05
N HIS A 173 2.54 9.50 -0.13
CA HIS A 173 3.34 9.64 -1.34
C HIS A 173 4.08 10.98 -1.36
N ASN A 174 5.40 10.95 -1.37
CA ASN A 174 6.22 12.14 -1.58
C ASN A 174 6.32 12.45 -3.09
N VAL A 175 5.29 13.09 -3.63
CA VAL A 175 5.17 13.37 -5.07
C VAL A 175 6.30 14.24 -5.61
N PHE A 176 6.85 15.15 -4.80
CA PHE A 176 7.95 16.02 -5.20
C PHE A 176 9.27 15.29 -5.42
N ASN A 177 9.40 14.08 -4.88
CA ASN A 177 10.61 13.28 -5.01
C ASN A 177 10.54 12.27 -6.16
N THR A 178 9.35 12.07 -6.74
CA THR A 178 9.15 11.20 -7.92
C THR A 178 9.62 11.93 -9.19
N ASP A 179 10.62 11.37 -9.88
CA ASP A 179 11.23 12.00 -11.06
C ASP A 179 10.50 11.66 -12.36
N LEU A 180 9.96 10.44 -12.47
CA LEU A 180 9.31 9.95 -13.68
C LEU A 180 8.03 9.16 -13.32
N LEU A 181 7.02 9.34 -14.18
CA LEU A 181 5.77 8.55 -14.17
C LEU A 181 5.67 7.78 -15.49
N MET A 182 5.37 6.50 -15.45
CA MET A 182 5.30 5.62 -16.62
C MET A 182 4.09 4.69 -16.56
#